data_d3858de1b77888f13e536ca1cdf19883
#
_entry.id   d3858de1b77888f13e536ca1cdf19883
#
_cell.length_a   1.000
_cell.length_b   1.000
_cell.length_c   1.000
_cell.angle_alpha   90.00
_cell.angle_beta   90.00
_cell.angle_gamma   90.00
#
_symmetry.space_group_name_H-M   'P 1'
#
loop_
_entity.id
_entity.type
_entity.pdbx_description
1 polymer ?
#
loop_
_entity_poly.entity_id
_entity_poly.type
_entity_poly.pdbx_seq_one_letter_code
_entity_poly.pdbx_strand_id
1 'polypeptide(L)'
;MNWRDRYNDRRMDVAAAARLVRSHDRVFVGGNVAAPRPMLYALRDRAESLEQVELLHLLFAGEDPLAARDMAGHFRHTVLFVGSADREAVQEGRAAYLPVHLHDIPQLFKSGALPIRVAIVSTAPPDEHGYLSLGVECLASLAAVEVADVVIAVVNERMPRTLGDCFIPAHKVTAVVETSFALPELPPESPSAIHTGIGERVASLVEDGATLQLGIGAIPDAVVAALASKRDLGVHTEMVSDRVMDAIESGVITGARKTLHPGKVVATFAMGSRALYDYIDNNPLFEMRPADYTNNPFVIAQNERMVAINSALEVDITGQVCAESVGKRIFSGFGGQLDFIRGAAMSKGGVPIIALPSTAADGTVSRIVPMLRPGAGVVTTRADVHYVVTEYGIAQLYGKTLRQRVRELMDVAHPDFRAALEREAWERKILPHAFSPGMGDA
;
A
#
# COMPACT_ATOMS: atom_id res chain seq x y z
N MET A 1 17.21 30.96 -20.92
CA MET A 1 17.74 30.40 -19.67
C MET A 1 17.66 28.90 -19.80
N ASN A 2 18.77 28.18 -19.73
CA ASN A 2 18.78 26.71 -19.79
C ASN A 2 18.25 26.12 -18.46
N TRP A 3 18.06 24.83 -18.39
CA TRP A 3 17.48 24.20 -17.18
C TRP A 3 18.45 24.30 -15.97
N ARG A 4 19.77 24.27 -16.19
CA ARG A 4 20.79 24.39 -15.12
C ARG A 4 20.75 25.75 -14.45
N ASP A 5 20.61 26.81 -15.24
CA ASP A 5 20.51 28.18 -14.69
C ASP A 5 19.23 28.27 -13.82
N ARG A 6 18.07 27.77 -14.33
CA ARG A 6 16.82 27.79 -13.58
C ARG A 6 16.89 26.97 -12.30
N TYR A 7 17.52 25.81 -12.34
CA TYR A 7 17.71 24.95 -11.17
C TYR A 7 18.57 25.68 -10.12
N ASN A 8 19.70 26.25 -10.53
CA ASN A 8 20.59 26.99 -9.63
C ASN A 8 19.92 28.22 -9.01
N ASP A 9 19.15 28.99 -9.78
CA ASP A 9 18.42 30.17 -9.30
C ASP A 9 17.35 29.83 -8.25
N ARG A 10 16.89 28.56 -8.21
CA ARG A 10 15.87 28.06 -7.27
C ARG A 10 16.46 27.35 -6.05
N ARG A 11 17.77 27.16 -6.01
CA ARG A 11 18.45 26.58 -4.85
C ARG A 11 18.34 27.51 -3.66
N MET A 12 17.95 26.95 -2.53
CA MET A 12 17.88 27.66 -1.26
C MET A 12 18.10 26.70 -0.10
N ASP A 13 18.39 27.27 1.07
CA ASP A 13 18.45 26.47 2.28
C ASP A 13 17.05 26.00 2.72
N VAL A 14 17.02 24.99 3.56
CA VAL A 14 15.79 24.36 4.03
C VAL A 14 14.89 25.35 4.79
N ALA A 15 15.47 26.28 5.56
CA ALA A 15 14.72 27.28 6.30
C ALA A 15 14.06 28.32 5.37
N ALA A 16 14.76 28.71 4.29
CA ALA A 16 14.21 29.58 3.26
C ALA A 16 13.05 28.90 2.51
N ALA A 17 13.22 27.62 2.15
CA ALA A 17 12.16 26.84 1.51
C ALA A 17 10.93 26.68 2.43
N ALA A 18 11.13 26.42 3.73
CA ALA A 18 10.05 26.33 4.68
C ALA A 18 9.21 27.63 4.78
N ARG A 19 9.80 28.80 4.51
CA ARG A 19 9.05 30.07 4.48
C ARG A 19 8.05 30.21 3.32
N LEU A 20 8.11 29.33 2.32
CA LEU A 20 7.12 29.26 1.23
C LEU A 20 5.77 28.69 1.68
N VAL A 21 5.78 27.93 2.77
CA VAL A 21 4.55 27.44 3.44
C VAL A 21 4.00 28.56 4.33
N ARG A 22 2.70 28.81 4.23
CA ARG A 22 1.97 29.85 4.94
C ARG A 22 0.88 29.26 5.81
N SER A 23 0.40 30.00 6.80
CA SER A 23 -0.78 29.64 7.58
C SER A 23 -1.96 29.35 6.66
N HIS A 24 -2.75 28.32 6.99
CA HIS A 24 -3.91 27.83 6.27
C HIS A 24 -3.61 27.20 4.89
N ASP A 25 -2.34 27.01 4.51
CA ASP A 25 -2.02 26.26 3.30
C ASP A 25 -2.40 24.78 3.46
N ARG A 26 -2.86 24.16 2.36
CA ARG A 26 -2.86 22.71 2.23
C ARG A 26 -1.57 22.29 1.53
N VAL A 27 -0.81 21.47 2.23
CA VAL A 27 0.53 21.03 1.84
C VAL A 27 0.51 19.52 1.63
N PHE A 28 0.72 19.07 0.40
CA PHE A 28 1.02 17.66 0.17
C PHE A 28 2.47 17.38 0.54
N VAL A 29 2.69 16.28 1.25
CA VAL A 29 4.02 15.81 1.65
C VAL A 29 4.23 14.40 1.12
N GLY A 30 5.28 14.19 0.32
CA GLY A 30 5.67 12.86 -0.16
C GLY A 30 5.86 11.88 1.00
N GLY A 31 5.44 10.64 0.81
CA GLY A 31 5.30 9.67 1.89
C GLY A 31 6.33 8.55 1.91
N ASN A 32 6.00 7.49 2.62
CA ASN A 32 6.80 6.28 2.77
C ASN A 32 8.22 6.59 3.26
N VAL A 33 9.21 5.88 2.72
CA VAL A 33 10.64 6.11 3.00
C VAL A 33 11.19 7.35 2.29
N ALA A 34 10.42 7.95 1.38
CA ALA A 34 10.76 9.20 0.68
C ALA A 34 10.33 10.46 1.42
N ALA A 35 9.75 10.36 2.63
CA ALA A 35 9.33 11.52 3.39
C ALA A 35 10.45 12.60 3.47
N PRO A 36 10.16 13.86 3.12
CA PRO A 36 11.15 14.94 3.03
C PRO A 36 11.52 15.49 4.42
N ARG A 37 12.14 14.65 5.25
CA ARG A 37 12.42 14.89 6.67
C ARG A 37 13.05 16.24 6.98
N PRO A 38 14.06 16.73 6.25
CA PRO A 38 14.64 18.05 6.51
C PRO A 38 13.58 19.16 6.49
N MET A 39 12.61 19.08 5.59
CA MET A 39 11.53 20.06 5.50
C MET A 39 10.52 19.92 6.66
N LEU A 40 10.22 18.69 7.11
CA LEU A 40 9.34 18.49 8.26
C LEU A 40 9.93 19.11 9.53
N TYR A 41 11.22 18.93 9.79
CA TYR A 41 11.89 19.57 10.92
C TYR A 41 11.96 21.10 10.75
N ALA A 42 12.26 21.62 9.57
CA ALA A 42 12.27 23.07 9.34
C ALA A 42 10.88 23.72 9.51
N LEU A 43 9.80 23.01 9.19
CA LEU A 43 8.44 23.47 9.47
C LEU A 43 8.16 23.45 10.97
N ARG A 44 8.62 22.42 11.72
CA ARG A 44 8.53 22.36 13.16
C ARG A 44 9.24 23.52 13.84
N ASP A 45 10.46 23.82 13.42
CA ASP A 45 11.29 24.91 13.98
C ASP A 45 10.63 26.28 13.86
N ARG A 46 9.72 26.45 12.90
CA ARG A 46 8.96 27.70 12.71
C ARG A 46 7.47 27.60 13.06
N ALA A 47 7.06 26.57 13.78
CA ALA A 47 5.66 26.31 14.09
C ALA A 47 4.94 27.54 14.69
N GLU A 48 5.58 28.28 15.62
CA GLU A 48 5.01 29.47 16.25
C GLU A 48 4.56 30.56 15.25
N SER A 49 5.13 30.56 14.04
CA SER A 49 4.77 31.51 12.97
C SER A 49 3.69 30.97 12.01
N LEU A 50 3.15 29.78 12.28
CA LEU A 50 2.20 29.09 11.43
C LEU A 50 0.93 28.72 12.19
N GLU A 51 -0.21 28.88 11.54
CA GLU A 51 -1.52 28.48 12.05
C GLU A 51 -2.24 27.61 11.04
N GLN A 52 -2.80 26.49 11.53
CA GLN A 52 -3.74 25.65 10.77
C GLN A 52 -3.21 25.22 9.39
N VAL A 53 -1.92 24.93 9.25
CA VAL A 53 -1.38 24.33 8.04
C VAL A 53 -1.92 22.90 7.94
N GLU A 54 -2.59 22.56 6.87
CA GLU A 54 -3.10 21.22 6.63
C GLU A 54 -2.06 20.39 5.88
N LEU A 55 -1.52 19.35 6.53
CA LEU A 55 -0.60 18.40 5.93
C LEU A 55 -1.40 17.21 5.38
N LEU A 56 -1.28 17.01 4.09
CA LEU A 56 -1.90 15.91 3.36
C LEU A 56 -0.82 14.91 2.96
N HIS A 57 -0.91 13.70 3.46
CA HIS A 57 0.09 12.67 3.19
C HIS A 57 -0.49 11.25 3.29
N LEU A 58 0.27 10.30 2.78
CA LEU A 58 0.08 8.87 3.01
C LEU A 58 1.00 8.43 4.17
N LEU A 59 1.17 7.13 4.32
CA LEU A 59 2.08 6.50 5.25
C LEU A 59 3.45 7.20 5.33
N PHE A 60 3.90 7.53 6.53
CA PHE A 60 5.31 7.87 6.79
C PHE A 60 6.05 6.69 7.41
N ALA A 61 7.22 6.37 6.89
CA ALA A 61 8.13 5.44 7.53
C ALA A 61 8.99 6.18 8.57
N GLY A 62 8.80 5.86 9.83
CA GLY A 62 9.47 6.51 10.97
C GLY A 62 8.62 7.60 11.62
N GLU A 63 9.25 8.62 12.19
CA GLU A 63 8.58 9.68 12.95
C GLU A 63 8.01 10.77 12.06
N ASP A 64 6.87 11.32 12.46
CA ASP A 64 6.35 12.59 12.00
C ASP A 64 6.49 13.64 13.10
N PRO A 65 7.45 14.58 12.98
CA PRO A 65 7.67 15.58 14.02
C PRO A 65 6.53 16.61 14.13
N LEU A 66 5.64 16.67 13.12
CA LEU A 66 4.53 17.62 13.06
C LEU A 66 3.22 17.01 13.63
N ALA A 67 3.15 15.70 13.82
CA ALA A 67 2.03 15.02 14.47
C ALA A 67 2.10 15.04 16.01
N ALA A 68 3.16 15.58 16.59
CA ALA A 68 3.35 15.69 18.02
C ALA A 68 2.28 16.60 18.67
N ARG A 69 1.97 16.35 19.95
CA ARG A 69 0.91 17.09 20.67
C ARG A 69 1.17 18.58 20.78
N ASP A 70 2.44 18.99 20.91
CA ASP A 70 2.86 20.39 20.97
C ASP A 70 2.73 21.13 19.64
N MET A 71 2.49 20.41 18.56
CA MET A 71 2.24 20.98 17.21
C MET A 71 0.76 21.23 16.94
N ALA A 72 -0.13 20.83 17.85
CA ALA A 72 -1.57 21.05 17.69
C ALA A 72 -1.90 22.57 17.58
N GLY A 73 -2.73 22.94 16.62
CA GLY A 73 -3.04 24.35 16.32
C GLY A 73 -2.15 24.96 15.22
N HIS A 74 -0.92 24.54 15.12
CA HIS A 74 -0.01 24.93 14.04
C HIS A 74 -0.25 24.06 12.80
N PHE A 75 -0.34 22.74 13.00
CA PHE A 75 -0.54 21.76 11.92
C PHE A 75 -1.79 20.90 12.17
N ARG A 76 -2.46 20.57 11.09
CA ARG A 76 -3.54 19.57 11.02
C ARG A 76 -3.13 18.51 10.01
N HIS A 77 -3.38 17.26 10.33
CA HIS A 77 -3.06 16.16 9.43
C HIS A 77 -4.33 15.60 8.80
N THR A 78 -4.34 15.48 7.47
CA THR A 78 -5.29 14.68 6.72
C THR A 78 -4.54 13.50 6.13
N VAL A 79 -4.76 12.32 6.71
CA VAL A 79 -4.01 11.12 6.41
C VAL A 79 -4.80 10.23 5.46
N LEU A 80 -4.23 9.91 4.31
CA LEU A 80 -4.86 9.08 3.28
C LEU A 80 -4.61 7.57 3.53
N PHE A 81 -3.58 7.26 4.30
CA PHE A 81 -3.26 5.93 4.79
C PHE A 81 -2.52 6.06 6.14
N VAL A 82 -3.13 5.57 7.21
CA VAL A 82 -2.64 5.75 8.59
C VAL A 82 -1.45 4.84 8.87
N GLY A 83 -0.30 5.42 9.13
CA GLY A 83 0.91 4.73 9.56
C GLY A 83 1.13 4.70 11.06
N SER A 84 2.23 4.12 11.50
CA SER A 84 2.63 4.13 12.91
C SER A 84 2.87 5.56 13.44
N ALA A 85 3.36 6.45 12.60
CA ALA A 85 3.63 7.85 12.93
C ALA A 85 2.36 8.64 13.29
N ASP A 86 1.23 8.32 12.63
CA ASP A 86 -0.01 9.10 12.74
C ASP A 86 -1.07 8.44 13.61
N ARG A 87 -0.89 7.16 13.93
CA ARG A 87 -1.93 6.33 14.57
C ARG A 87 -2.42 6.90 15.89
N GLU A 88 -1.53 7.41 16.72
CA GLU A 88 -1.89 8.06 17.98
C GLU A 88 -2.70 9.34 17.72
N ALA A 89 -2.23 10.19 16.81
CA ALA A 89 -2.89 11.44 16.46
C ALA A 89 -4.31 11.23 15.91
N VAL A 90 -4.52 10.20 15.07
CA VAL A 90 -5.85 9.82 14.56
C VAL A 90 -6.74 9.31 15.69
N GLN A 91 -6.24 8.49 16.60
CA GLN A 91 -7.02 7.95 17.72
C GLN A 91 -7.41 9.03 18.74
N GLU A 92 -6.62 10.07 18.87
CA GLU A 92 -6.88 11.23 19.74
C GLU A 92 -7.71 12.34 19.04
N GLY A 93 -8.04 12.17 17.76
CA GLY A 93 -8.78 13.18 16.98
C GLY A 93 -7.96 14.39 16.57
N ARG A 94 -6.63 14.36 16.69
CA ARG A 94 -5.70 15.41 16.24
C ARG A 94 -5.38 15.32 14.76
N ALA A 95 -5.53 14.13 14.16
CA ALA A 95 -5.41 13.89 12.73
C ALA A 95 -6.72 13.31 12.18
N ALA A 96 -7.09 13.69 10.96
CA ALA A 96 -8.25 13.18 10.25
C ALA A 96 -7.82 12.09 9.27
N TYR A 97 -8.54 10.96 9.28
CA TYR A 97 -8.40 9.94 8.25
C TYR A 97 -9.38 10.21 7.10
N LEU A 98 -8.87 10.24 5.88
CA LEU A 98 -9.67 10.36 4.66
C LEU A 98 -9.70 8.99 3.95
N PRO A 99 -10.82 8.24 4.04
CA PRO A 99 -10.95 6.95 3.38
C PRO A 99 -11.04 7.13 1.86
N VAL A 100 -10.13 6.51 1.14
CA VAL A 100 -10.03 6.61 -0.32
C VAL A 100 -9.29 5.38 -0.88
N HIS A 101 -9.68 4.92 -2.07
CA HIS A 101 -8.88 3.93 -2.81
C HIS A 101 -7.61 4.57 -3.35
N LEU A 102 -6.52 3.83 -3.36
CA LEU A 102 -5.22 4.39 -3.70
C LEU A 102 -5.18 4.96 -5.13
N HIS A 103 -5.83 4.28 -6.08
CA HIS A 103 -5.88 4.75 -7.48
C HIS A 103 -6.67 6.05 -7.67
N ASP A 104 -7.57 6.41 -6.74
CA ASP A 104 -8.38 7.62 -6.82
C ASP A 104 -7.66 8.86 -6.30
N ILE A 105 -6.59 8.72 -5.50
CA ILE A 105 -5.90 9.85 -4.87
C ILE A 105 -5.39 10.87 -5.90
N PRO A 106 -4.68 10.47 -6.97
CA PRO A 106 -4.25 11.42 -7.99
C PRO A 106 -5.41 12.20 -8.62
N GLN A 107 -6.58 11.56 -8.80
CA GLN A 107 -7.76 12.21 -9.36
C GLN A 107 -8.39 13.22 -8.39
N LEU A 108 -8.34 12.99 -7.07
CA LEU A 108 -8.78 14.00 -6.09
C LEU A 108 -8.01 15.32 -6.24
N PHE A 109 -6.71 15.22 -6.53
CA PHE A 109 -5.86 16.41 -6.76
C PHE A 109 -6.16 17.05 -8.11
N LYS A 110 -6.12 16.26 -9.18
CA LYS A 110 -6.32 16.73 -10.57
C LYS A 110 -7.71 17.34 -10.80
N SER A 111 -8.74 16.82 -10.14
CA SER A 111 -10.11 17.38 -10.23
C SER A 111 -10.32 18.64 -9.40
N GLY A 112 -9.40 18.99 -8.49
CA GLY A 112 -9.55 20.07 -7.53
C GLY A 112 -10.52 19.77 -6.38
N ALA A 113 -11.00 18.52 -6.24
CA ALA A 113 -11.79 18.11 -5.07
C ALA A 113 -10.96 18.22 -3.78
N LEU A 114 -9.66 18.03 -3.88
CA LEU A 114 -8.70 18.22 -2.80
C LEU A 114 -7.56 19.12 -3.31
N PRO A 115 -7.75 20.45 -3.35
CA PRO A 115 -6.79 21.38 -3.93
C PRO A 115 -5.50 21.42 -3.09
N ILE A 116 -4.36 21.48 -3.74
CA ILE A 116 -3.03 21.53 -3.12
C ILE A 116 -2.37 22.85 -3.47
N ARG A 117 -1.97 23.62 -2.45
CA ARG A 117 -1.22 24.84 -2.68
C ARG A 117 0.30 24.57 -2.73
N VAL A 118 0.81 23.70 -1.87
CA VAL A 118 2.24 23.38 -1.80
C VAL A 118 2.42 21.88 -1.91
N ALA A 119 3.33 21.43 -2.77
CA ALA A 119 3.81 20.05 -2.79
C ALA A 119 5.27 20.00 -2.34
N ILE A 120 5.58 19.19 -1.33
CA ILE A 120 6.93 18.94 -0.84
C ILE A 120 7.25 17.47 -1.13
N VAL A 121 8.20 17.24 -2.03
CA VAL A 121 8.56 15.89 -2.47
C VAL A 121 10.07 15.66 -2.42
N SER A 122 10.50 14.45 -2.08
CA SER A 122 11.90 14.06 -2.22
C SER A 122 12.17 13.56 -3.64
N THR A 123 13.35 13.84 -4.15
CA THR A 123 13.77 13.41 -5.49
C THR A 123 15.25 12.99 -5.50
N ALA A 124 15.63 12.22 -6.50
CA ALA A 124 17.04 12.08 -6.89
C ALA A 124 17.56 13.40 -7.48
N PRO A 125 18.91 13.60 -7.58
CA PRO A 125 19.50 14.69 -8.33
C PRO A 125 19.00 14.73 -9.79
N PRO A 126 18.97 15.93 -10.42
CA PRO A 126 18.55 16.05 -11.81
C PRO A 126 19.52 15.30 -12.74
N ASP A 127 18.98 14.70 -13.79
CA ASP A 127 19.78 14.11 -14.86
C ASP A 127 20.37 15.18 -15.80
N GLU A 128 21.11 14.75 -16.82
CA GLU A 128 21.75 15.64 -17.79
C GLU A 128 20.75 16.50 -18.59
N HIS A 129 19.47 16.10 -18.62
CA HIS A 129 18.38 16.79 -19.31
C HIS A 129 17.52 17.66 -18.36
N GLY A 130 17.78 17.63 -17.06
CA GLY A 130 17.08 18.43 -16.05
C GLY A 130 15.79 17.80 -15.54
N TYR A 131 15.70 16.47 -15.54
CA TYR A 131 14.61 15.74 -14.93
C TYR A 131 15.04 15.16 -13.57
N LEU A 132 14.19 15.36 -12.56
CA LEU A 132 14.34 14.81 -11.23
C LEU A 132 13.45 13.57 -11.10
N SER A 133 14.04 12.43 -10.76
CA SER A 133 13.25 11.23 -10.45
C SER A 133 12.67 11.33 -9.04
N LEU A 134 11.40 10.96 -8.88
CA LEU A 134 10.75 10.80 -7.56
C LEU A 134 11.35 9.64 -6.74
N GLY A 135 12.21 8.84 -7.35
CA GLY A 135 12.94 7.77 -6.67
C GLY A 135 12.03 6.66 -6.19
N VAL A 136 12.08 6.37 -4.91
CA VAL A 136 11.39 5.22 -4.31
C VAL A 136 9.90 5.41 -4.10
N GLU A 137 9.31 6.59 -4.37
CA GLU A 137 7.88 6.85 -4.14
C GLU A 137 7.30 7.79 -5.20
N CYS A 138 6.38 7.29 -6.01
CA CYS A 138 5.71 8.11 -7.02
C CYS A 138 4.17 8.15 -6.85
N LEU A 139 3.60 7.33 -6.03
CA LEU A 139 2.19 7.16 -5.67
C LEU A 139 1.25 8.28 -6.17
N ALA A 140 1.19 9.35 -5.40
CA ALA A 140 0.41 10.56 -5.67
C ALA A 140 1.28 11.81 -5.84
N SER A 141 2.60 11.67 -5.62
CA SER A 141 3.58 12.77 -5.63
C SER A 141 3.63 13.47 -6.98
N LEU A 142 3.58 12.72 -8.09
CA LEU A 142 3.56 13.31 -9.43
C LEU A 142 2.32 14.18 -9.63
N ALA A 143 1.11 13.68 -9.28
CA ALA A 143 -0.13 14.42 -9.41
C ALA A 143 -0.16 15.67 -8.50
N ALA A 144 0.40 15.57 -7.29
CA ALA A 144 0.53 16.72 -6.40
C ALA A 144 1.44 17.82 -7.01
N VAL A 145 2.56 17.44 -7.60
CA VAL A 145 3.49 18.35 -8.32
C VAL A 145 2.83 18.99 -9.54
N GLU A 146 1.98 18.25 -10.25
CA GLU A 146 1.28 18.76 -11.44
C GLU A 146 0.32 19.90 -11.11
N VAL A 147 -0.37 19.83 -9.96
CA VAL A 147 -1.46 20.74 -9.61
C VAL A 147 -1.07 21.82 -8.59
N ALA A 148 0.03 21.65 -7.85
CA ALA A 148 0.42 22.59 -6.80
C ALA A 148 0.92 23.94 -7.37
N ASP A 149 0.58 25.03 -6.69
CA ASP A 149 1.10 26.39 -7.01
C ASP A 149 2.60 26.52 -6.69
N VAL A 150 3.04 25.84 -5.64
CA VAL A 150 4.42 25.83 -5.14
C VAL A 150 4.92 24.41 -5.03
N VAL A 151 6.02 24.10 -5.70
CA VAL A 151 6.67 22.80 -5.65
C VAL A 151 8.04 22.93 -4.99
N ILE A 152 8.25 22.28 -3.86
CA ILE A 152 9.52 22.21 -3.16
C ILE A 152 10.11 20.81 -3.37
N ALA A 153 11.19 20.73 -4.13
CA ALA A 153 11.95 19.50 -4.33
C ALA A 153 13.08 19.39 -3.30
N VAL A 154 13.01 18.40 -2.43
CA VAL A 154 14.10 18.00 -1.54
C VAL A 154 14.96 16.99 -2.28
N VAL A 155 16.01 17.50 -2.90
CA VAL A 155 16.93 16.72 -3.73
C VAL A 155 17.91 16.00 -2.83
N ASN A 156 17.75 14.68 -2.72
CA ASN A 156 18.59 13.83 -1.88
C ASN A 156 19.57 13.02 -2.73
N GLU A 157 20.86 13.26 -2.55
CA GLU A 157 21.92 12.53 -3.26
C GLU A 157 21.88 11.00 -3.06
N ARG A 158 21.23 10.55 -1.98
CA ARG A 158 21.11 9.12 -1.64
C ARG A 158 19.79 8.49 -2.12
N MET A 159 18.95 9.26 -2.83
CA MET A 159 17.74 8.76 -3.46
C MET A 159 18.11 8.05 -4.77
N PRO A 160 17.71 6.78 -4.99
CA PRO A 160 17.94 6.12 -6.26
C PRO A 160 17.18 6.84 -7.39
N ARG A 161 17.79 6.94 -8.55
CA ARG A 161 17.14 7.41 -9.76
C ARG A 161 16.34 6.25 -10.38
N THR A 162 15.09 6.13 -10.06
CA THR A 162 14.21 5.15 -10.68
C THR A 162 13.70 5.62 -12.03
N LEU A 163 13.26 4.67 -12.84
CA LEU A 163 12.79 4.89 -14.22
C LEU A 163 11.28 4.65 -14.33
N GLY A 164 10.66 5.16 -15.38
CA GLY A 164 9.23 5.04 -15.62
C GLY A 164 8.54 6.40 -15.71
N ASP A 165 7.29 6.48 -15.28
CA ASP A 165 6.50 7.72 -15.24
C ASP A 165 6.59 8.35 -13.84
N CYS A 166 7.79 8.76 -13.47
CA CYS A 166 8.14 9.26 -12.14
C CYS A 166 9.08 10.47 -12.17
N PHE A 167 9.12 11.20 -13.29
CA PHE A 167 10.04 12.31 -13.49
C PHE A 167 9.36 13.68 -13.39
N ILE A 168 10.03 14.61 -12.73
CA ILE A 168 9.63 16.01 -12.63
C ILE A 168 10.64 16.86 -13.41
N PRO A 169 10.23 17.63 -14.43
CA PRO A 169 11.13 18.54 -15.09
C PRO A 169 11.50 19.72 -14.19
N ALA A 170 12.75 20.14 -14.15
CA ALA A 170 13.25 21.19 -13.25
C ALA A 170 12.49 22.53 -13.37
N HIS A 171 11.84 22.80 -14.51
CA HIS A 171 11.04 24.01 -14.66
C HIS A 171 9.72 24.02 -13.86
N LYS A 172 9.25 22.87 -13.40
CA LYS A 172 8.07 22.74 -12.52
C LYS A 172 8.39 23.02 -11.05
N VAL A 173 9.65 22.91 -10.65
CA VAL A 173 10.08 23.09 -9.26
C VAL A 173 10.16 24.58 -8.93
N THR A 174 9.57 25.01 -7.83
CA THR A 174 9.64 26.41 -7.33
C THR A 174 10.87 26.63 -6.47
N ALA A 175 11.21 25.66 -5.63
CA ALA A 175 12.35 25.68 -4.72
C ALA A 175 13.09 24.35 -4.72
N VAL A 176 14.41 24.41 -4.69
CA VAL A 176 15.31 23.25 -4.63
C VAL A 176 16.06 23.29 -3.30
N VAL A 177 15.96 22.23 -2.52
CA VAL A 177 16.71 22.03 -1.28
C VAL A 177 17.59 20.81 -1.45
N GLU A 178 18.89 21.02 -1.66
CA GLU A 178 19.85 19.92 -1.79
C GLU A 178 20.22 19.35 -0.43
N THR A 179 20.18 18.05 -0.32
CA THR A 179 20.40 17.30 0.92
C THR A 179 21.14 15.99 0.65
N SER A 180 21.64 15.37 1.74
CA SER A 180 22.20 14.02 1.68
C SER A 180 21.84 13.30 2.99
N PHE A 181 20.79 12.49 2.96
CA PHE A 181 20.36 11.68 4.11
C PHE A 181 19.99 10.25 3.68
N ALA A 182 20.20 9.29 4.59
CA ALA A 182 19.85 7.91 4.35
C ALA A 182 18.33 7.73 4.30
N LEU A 183 17.84 6.97 3.33
CA LEU A 183 16.46 6.52 3.35
C LEU A 183 16.27 5.53 4.50
N PRO A 184 15.10 5.52 5.16
CA PRO A 184 14.76 4.47 6.11
C PRO A 184 14.82 3.09 5.49
N GLU A 185 15.32 2.11 6.25
CA GLU A 185 15.39 0.73 5.83
C GLU A 185 14.34 -0.11 6.56
N LEU A 186 13.69 -1.00 5.82
CA LEU A 186 12.76 -2.00 6.32
C LEU A 186 13.24 -3.38 5.87
N PRO A 187 14.09 -4.04 6.68
CA PRO A 187 14.59 -5.36 6.33
C PRO A 187 13.47 -6.40 6.32
N PRO A 188 13.61 -7.48 5.52
CA PRO A 188 12.64 -8.56 5.47
C PRO A 188 12.44 -9.22 6.85
N GLU A 189 11.21 -9.64 7.11
CA GLU A 189 10.87 -10.40 8.31
C GLU A 189 11.14 -11.90 8.14
N SER A 190 11.48 -12.58 9.23
CA SER A 190 11.59 -14.04 9.23
C SER A 190 10.20 -14.67 9.44
N PRO A 191 9.66 -15.42 8.45
CA PRO A 191 8.34 -16.03 8.58
C PRO A 191 8.31 -17.09 9.69
N SER A 192 7.23 -17.14 10.47
CA SER A 192 6.93 -18.22 11.39
C SER A 192 6.39 -19.45 10.64
N ALA A 193 6.25 -20.59 11.32
CA ALA A 193 5.65 -21.80 10.75
C ALA A 193 4.21 -21.56 10.23
N ILE A 194 3.43 -20.68 10.90
CA ILE A 194 2.09 -20.27 10.44
C ILE A 194 2.19 -19.55 9.09
N HIS A 195 3.09 -18.56 8.99
CA HIS A 195 3.29 -17.80 7.74
C HIS A 195 3.78 -18.69 6.61
N THR A 196 4.68 -19.64 6.88
CA THR A 196 5.17 -20.64 5.90
C THR A 196 4.02 -21.49 5.38
N GLY A 197 3.18 -22.03 6.27
CA GLY A 197 2.02 -22.83 5.87
C GLY A 197 1.00 -22.04 5.02
N ILE A 198 0.81 -20.75 5.29
CA ILE A 198 -0.01 -19.86 4.45
C ILE A 198 0.67 -19.66 3.09
N GLY A 199 1.97 -19.36 3.10
CA GLY A 199 2.77 -19.14 1.89
C GLY A 199 2.73 -20.32 0.92
N GLU A 200 2.88 -21.55 1.41
CA GLU A 200 2.78 -22.78 0.60
C GLU A 200 1.40 -22.96 -0.04
N ARG A 201 0.33 -22.66 0.69
CA ARG A 201 -1.04 -22.71 0.16
C ARG A 201 -1.29 -21.66 -0.90
N VAL A 202 -0.86 -20.42 -0.66
CA VAL A 202 -0.94 -19.36 -1.66
C VAL A 202 -0.15 -19.74 -2.91
N ALA A 203 1.08 -20.25 -2.76
CA ALA A 203 1.92 -20.69 -3.87
C ALA A 203 1.29 -21.82 -4.70
N SER A 204 0.45 -22.68 -4.09
CA SER A 204 -0.30 -23.71 -4.81
C SER A 204 -1.35 -23.16 -5.79
N LEU A 205 -1.82 -21.93 -5.58
CA LEU A 205 -2.75 -21.22 -6.47
C LEU A 205 -2.04 -20.43 -7.58
N VAL A 206 -0.73 -20.32 -7.55
CA VAL A 206 0.07 -19.57 -8.52
C VAL A 206 0.53 -20.49 -9.63
N GLU A 207 0.23 -20.13 -10.88
CA GLU A 207 0.72 -20.84 -12.06
C GLU A 207 2.02 -20.23 -12.59
N ASP A 208 2.80 -21.01 -13.36
CA ASP A 208 3.96 -20.49 -14.09
C ASP A 208 3.54 -19.36 -15.05
N GLY A 209 4.31 -18.29 -15.09
CA GLY A 209 4.03 -17.10 -15.89
C GLY A 209 2.92 -16.23 -15.34
N ALA A 210 2.44 -16.44 -14.11
CA ALA A 210 1.51 -15.54 -13.44
C ALA A 210 2.16 -14.18 -13.17
N THR A 211 1.35 -13.12 -13.14
CA THR A 211 1.78 -11.78 -12.70
C THR A 211 1.33 -11.55 -11.27
N LEU A 212 2.26 -11.17 -10.41
CA LEU A 212 2.05 -11.05 -8.96
C LEU A 212 1.85 -9.60 -8.51
N GLN A 213 0.93 -9.40 -7.57
CA GLN A 213 0.93 -8.29 -6.63
C GLN A 213 1.23 -8.83 -5.25
N LEU A 214 2.18 -8.19 -4.60
CA LEU A 214 2.70 -8.57 -3.28
C LEU A 214 2.73 -7.34 -2.35
N GLY A 215 2.43 -7.55 -1.07
CA GLY A 215 2.65 -6.56 -0.01
C GLY A 215 4.00 -6.75 0.68
N ILE A 216 4.13 -6.21 1.88
CA ILE A 216 5.25 -6.43 2.81
C ILE A 216 4.82 -7.25 4.02
N GLY A 217 5.82 -7.77 4.75
CA GLY A 217 5.65 -8.51 5.99
C GLY A 217 5.74 -10.02 5.82
N ALA A 218 5.58 -10.73 6.92
CA ALA A 218 5.89 -12.14 7.01
C ALA A 218 5.11 -13.06 6.05
N ILE A 219 3.85 -12.72 5.69
CA ILE A 219 3.06 -13.53 4.75
C ILE A 219 3.58 -13.37 3.31
N PRO A 220 3.70 -12.16 2.72
CA PRO A 220 4.31 -11.98 1.41
C PRO A 220 5.71 -12.58 1.31
N ASP A 221 6.54 -12.44 2.35
CA ASP A 221 7.90 -13.02 2.40
C ASP A 221 7.85 -14.55 2.34
N ALA A 222 6.92 -15.17 3.08
CA ALA A 222 6.71 -16.63 3.03
C ALA A 222 6.17 -17.10 1.68
N VAL A 223 5.29 -16.32 1.05
CA VAL A 223 4.78 -16.62 -0.30
C VAL A 223 5.91 -16.62 -1.31
N VAL A 224 6.74 -15.59 -1.35
CA VAL A 224 7.85 -15.50 -2.30
C VAL A 224 8.82 -16.66 -2.12
N ALA A 225 9.15 -17.03 -0.87
CA ALA A 225 9.97 -18.19 -0.57
C ALA A 225 9.35 -19.51 -1.11
N ALA A 226 8.04 -19.68 -0.99
CA ALA A 226 7.32 -20.86 -1.48
C ALA A 226 7.21 -20.92 -3.02
N LEU A 227 7.45 -19.80 -3.73
CA LEU A 227 7.40 -19.72 -5.20
C LEU A 227 8.71 -20.17 -5.88
N ALA A 228 9.73 -20.61 -5.15
CA ALA A 228 11.05 -20.96 -5.70
C ALA A 228 11.03 -22.02 -6.83
N SER A 229 10.01 -22.86 -6.89
CA SER A 229 9.84 -23.86 -7.97
C SER A 229 9.10 -23.33 -9.20
N LYS A 230 8.53 -22.12 -9.15
CA LYS A 230 7.78 -21.51 -10.25
C LYS A 230 8.72 -20.86 -11.26
N ARG A 231 8.19 -20.60 -12.46
CA ARG A 231 8.97 -20.09 -13.59
C ARG A 231 8.25 -18.92 -14.27
N ASP A 232 9.06 -17.98 -14.77
CA ASP A 232 8.64 -16.87 -15.60
C ASP A 232 7.55 -15.99 -14.96
N LEU A 233 7.57 -15.85 -13.63
CA LEU A 233 6.65 -14.95 -12.95
C LEU A 233 6.91 -13.51 -13.34
N GLY A 234 5.86 -12.70 -13.33
CA GLY A 234 5.91 -11.25 -13.54
C GLY A 234 5.50 -10.50 -12.28
N VAL A 235 5.74 -9.19 -12.25
CA VAL A 235 5.32 -8.31 -11.14
C VAL A 235 4.61 -7.08 -11.69
N HIS A 236 3.42 -6.83 -11.16
CA HIS A 236 2.66 -5.60 -11.27
C HIS A 236 2.05 -5.36 -9.90
N THR A 237 2.66 -4.49 -9.11
CA THR A 237 2.39 -4.36 -7.69
C THR A 237 2.40 -2.90 -7.25
N GLU A 238 1.77 -2.61 -6.14
CA GLU A 238 1.89 -1.31 -5.48
C GLU A 238 3.32 -1.10 -4.98
N MET A 239 3.87 -2.10 -4.30
CA MET A 239 5.14 -2.00 -3.62
C MET A 239 6.13 -3.09 -4.04
N VAL A 240 7.41 -2.73 -4.12
CA VAL A 240 8.55 -3.64 -4.29
C VAL A 240 9.33 -3.74 -3.00
N SER A 241 9.70 -4.98 -2.61
CA SER A 241 10.52 -5.31 -1.45
C SER A 241 11.77 -6.10 -1.83
N ASP A 242 12.67 -6.33 -0.86
CA ASP A 242 13.88 -7.16 -1.03
C ASP A 242 13.55 -8.57 -1.55
N ARG A 243 12.42 -9.16 -1.13
CA ARG A 243 12.03 -10.50 -1.59
C ARG A 243 11.72 -10.56 -3.08
N VAL A 244 11.22 -9.47 -3.65
CA VAL A 244 11.04 -9.38 -5.10
C VAL A 244 12.40 -9.33 -5.79
N MET A 245 13.37 -8.57 -5.24
CA MET A 245 14.76 -8.56 -5.72
C MET A 245 15.38 -9.96 -5.67
N ASP A 246 15.30 -10.65 -4.53
CA ASP A 246 15.81 -12.03 -4.37
C ASP A 246 15.20 -12.99 -5.42
N ALA A 247 13.90 -12.88 -5.70
CA ALA A 247 13.21 -13.72 -6.68
C ALA A 247 13.59 -13.39 -8.14
N ILE A 248 13.96 -12.13 -8.42
CA ILE A 248 14.53 -11.73 -9.72
C ILE A 248 15.93 -12.33 -9.88
N GLU A 249 16.81 -12.17 -8.88
CA GLU A 249 18.19 -12.67 -8.90
C GLU A 249 18.24 -14.21 -9.03
N SER A 250 17.28 -14.91 -8.42
CA SER A 250 17.17 -16.38 -8.55
C SER A 250 16.52 -16.84 -9.87
N GLY A 251 16.05 -15.93 -10.72
CA GLY A 251 15.42 -16.24 -12.00
C GLY A 251 13.98 -16.74 -11.92
N VAL A 252 13.33 -16.68 -10.76
CA VAL A 252 11.90 -17.01 -10.58
C VAL A 252 11.02 -15.95 -11.21
N ILE A 253 11.39 -14.67 -11.04
CA ILE A 253 10.72 -13.52 -11.66
C ILE A 253 11.55 -13.03 -12.84
N THR A 254 11.07 -13.27 -14.06
CA THR A 254 11.68 -12.81 -15.31
C THR A 254 10.83 -11.75 -16.02
N GLY A 255 9.53 -11.72 -15.73
CA GLY A 255 8.56 -10.89 -16.45
C GLY A 255 8.35 -11.30 -17.91
N ALA A 256 9.00 -12.36 -18.39
CA ALA A 256 9.01 -12.75 -19.81
C ALA A 256 7.61 -13.09 -20.35
N ARG A 257 6.71 -13.57 -19.48
CA ARG A 257 5.35 -13.98 -19.84
C ARG A 257 4.27 -12.97 -19.44
N LYS A 258 4.67 -11.78 -18.96
CA LYS A 258 3.70 -10.70 -18.67
C LYS A 258 2.99 -10.26 -19.95
N THR A 259 1.69 -10.04 -19.85
CA THR A 259 0.87 -9.52 -20.95
C THR A 259 1.08 -8.01 -21.12
N LEU A 260 1.09 -7.27 -20.01
CA LEU A 260 1.33 -5.83 -19.97
C LEU A 260 2.74 -5.53 -19.44
N HIS A 261 3.51 -4.70 -20.14
CA HIS A 261 4.92 -4.40 -19.84
C HIS A 261 5.79 -5.67 -19.70
N PRO A 262 5.95 -6.49 -20.78
CA PRO A 262 6.79 -7.68 -20.75
C PRO A 262 8.22 -7.34 -20.30
N GLY A 263 8.81 -8.16 -19.45
CA GLY A 263 10.16 -7.97 -18.94
C GLY A 263 10.33 -6.81 -17.95
N LYS A 264 9.22 -6.20 -17.45
CA LYS A 264 9.27 -5.10 -16.50
C LYS A 264 8.60 -5.48 -15.16
N VAL A 265 9.18 -4.98 -14.08
CA VAL A 265 8.55 -4.88 -12.76
C VAL A 265 7.87 -3.51 -12.69
N VAL A 266 6.54 -3.51 -12.67
CA VAL A 266 5.76 -2.27 -12.54
C VAL A 266 5.39 -2.07 -11.09
N ALA A 267 5.73 -0.89 -10.53
CA ALA A 267 5.42 -0.56 -9.14
C ALA A 267 5.17 0.95 -8.97
N THR A 268 4.63 1.33 -7.80
CA THR A 268 4.44 2.75 -7.47
C THR A 268 5.33 3.23 -6.34
N PHE A 269 5.84 2.32 -5.50
CA PHE A 269 6.90 2.63 -4.53
C PHE A 269 7.74 1.40 -4.18
N ALA A 270 8.88 1.64 -3.54
CA ALA A 270 9.80 0.62 -3.04
C ALA A 270 10.13 0.86 -1.57
N MET A 271 10.08 -0.19 -0.75
CA MET A 271 10.48 -0.16 0.66
C MET A 271 11.26 -1.42 0.99
N GLY A 272 12.46 -1.28 1.51
CA GLY A 272 13.31 -2.41 1.84
C GLY A 272 14.65 -1.98 2.42
N SER A 273 15.68 -2.78 2.20
CA SER A 273 17.04 -2.49 2.61
C SER A 273 17.77 -1.54 1.67
N ARG A 274 18.93 -1.10 2.07
CA ARG A 274 19.83 -0.33 1.20
C ARG A 274 20.16 -1.10 -0.09
N ALA A 275 20.31 -2.42 -0.02
CA ALA A 275 20.59 -3.25 -1.19
C ALA A 275 19.48 -3.14 -2.25
N LEU A 276 18.21 -3.12 -1.84
CA LEU A 276 17.11 -2.89 -2.76
C LEU A 276 17.19 -1.51 -3.41
N TYR A 277 17.49 -0.46 -2.63
CA TYR A 277 17.58 0.91 -3.18
C TYR A 277 18.73 1.04 -4.19
N ASP A 278 19.86 0.41 -3.93
CA ASP A 278 20.98 0.36 -4.87
C ASP A 278 20.65 -0.49 -6.11
N TYR A 279 19.86 -1.55 -5.96
CA TYR A 279 19.44 -2.42 -7.06
C TYR A 279 18.48 -1.75 -8.05
N ILE A 280 17.57 -0.92 -7.55
CA ILE A 280 16.60 -0.21 -8.42
C ILE A 280 17.17 1.06 -9.06
N ASP A 281 18.35 1.53 -8.61
CA ASP A 281 18.98 2.74 -9.15
C ASP A 281 19.35 2.56 -10.61
N ASN A 282 18.85 3.44 -11.48
CA ASN A 282 19.06 3.39 -12.93
C ASN A 282 18.80 2.02 -13.57
N ASN A 283 17.99 1.17 -12.93
CA ASN A 283 17.71 -0.18 -13.40
C ASN A 283 16.49 -0.21 -14.34
N PRO A 284 16.68 -0.46 -15.67
CA PRO A 284 15.60 -0.43 -16.64
C PRO A 284 14.60 -1.58 -16.47
N LEU A 285 14.87 -2.57 -15.60
CA LEU A 285 13.91 -3.61 -15.25
C LEU A 285 12.70 -3.04 -14.50
N PHE A 286 12.91 -2.00 -13.69
CA PHE A 286 11.86 -1.35 -12.89
C PHE A 286 11.21 -0.21 -13.65
N GLU A 287 9.89 -0.16 -13.60
CA GLU A 287 9.06 0.88 -14.17
C GLU A 287 8.14 1.43 -13.08
N MET A 288 8.57 2.57 -12.49
CA MET A 288 7.81 3.25 -11.45
C MET A 288 6.70 4.08 -12.09
N ARG A 289 5.48 3.91 -11.61
CA ARG A 289 4.29 4.60 -12.14
C ARG A 289 3.39 5.13 -11.03
N PRO A 290 2.66 6.23 -11.25
CA PRO A 290 1.70 6.75 -10.26
C PRO A 290 0.55 5.76 -10.01
N ALA A 291 -0.12 5.94 -8.87
CA ALA A 291 -1.14 5.01 -8.40
C ALA A 291 -2.38 4.94 -9.30
N ASP A 292 -2.75 6.03 -9.98
CA ASP A 292 -3.86 6.04 -10.95
C ASP A 292 -3.60 5.15 -12.17
N TYR A 293 -2.37 4.71 -12.38
CA TYR A 293 -2.01 3.67 -13.34
C TYR A 293 -1.80 2.30 -12.67
N THR A 294 -0.87 2.21 -11.73
CA THR A 294 -0.45 0.93 -11.13
C THR A 294 -1.58 0.23 -10.38
N ASN A 295 -2.38 1.01 -9.66
CA ASN A 295 -3.52 0.52 -8.86
C ASN A 295 -4.85 0.55 -9.61
N ASN A 296 -4.89 0.99 -10.86
CA ASN A 296 -6.13 1.02 -11.63
C ASN A 296 -6.63 -0.40 -11.93
N PRO A 297 -7.82 -0.81 -11.45
CA PRO A 297 -8.32 -2.17 -11.69
C PRO A 297 -8.40 -2.57 -13.16
N PHE A 298 -8.69 -1.63 -14.07
CA PHE A 298 -8.71 -1.90 -15.51
C PHE A 298 -7.32 -2.10 -16.10
N VAL A 299 -6.30 -1.45 -15.58
CA VAL A 299 -4.90 -1.68 -15.96
C VAL A 299 -4.41 -3.02 -15.41
N ILE A 300 -4.67 -3.28 -14.14
CA ILE A 300 -4.32 -4.54 -13.46
C ILE A 300 -4.90 -5.74 -14.22
N ALA A 301 -6.19 -5.66 -14.62
CA ALA A 301 -6.91 -6.71 -15.33
C ALA A 301 -6.31 -7.09 -16.70
N GLN A 302 -5.50 -6.21 -17.31
CA GLN A 302 -4.82 -6.49 -18.58
C GLN A 302 -3.63 -7.47 -18.42
N ASN A 303 -3.17 -7.74 -17.20
CA ASN A 303 -2.23 -8.82 -16.95
C ASN A 303 -3.00 -10.13 -16.83
N GLU A 304 -2.82 -11.05 -17.78
CA GLU A 304 -3.37 -12.42 -17.66
C GLU A 304 -2.75 -13.14 -16.46
N ARG A 305 -3.52 -14.00 -15.81
CA ARG A 305 -3.12 -14.72 -14.59
C ARG A 305 -2.60 -13.79 -13.49
N MET A 306 -3.29 -12.68 -13.30
CA MET A 306 -2.98 -11.75 -12.21
C MET A 306 -3.30 -12.39 -10.86
N VAL A 307 -2.32 -12.55 -10.00
CA VAL A 307 -2.48 -13.05 -8.63
C VAL A 307 -2.29 -11.89 -7.66
N ALA A 308 -3.36 -11.48 -7.01
CA ALA A 308 -3.36 -10.42 -6.01
C ALA A 308 -3.36 -11.03 -4.61
N ILE A 309 -2.32 -10.73 -3.82
CA ILE A 309 -2.13 -11.31 -2.47
C ILE A 309 -2.18 -10.18 -1.46
N ASN A 310 -3.28 -10.14 -0.72
CA ASN A 310 -3.55 -9.11 0.27
C ASN A 310 -3.83 -9.74 1.64
N SER A 311 -3.67 -8.97 2.71
CA SER A 311 -3.91 -9.43 4.06
C SER A 311 -5.13 -8.75 4.68
N ALA A 312 -5.61 -9.30 5.81
CA ALA A 312 -6.75 -8.76 6.55
C ALA A 312 -6.51 -8.80 8.05
N LEU A 313 -7.23 -7.95 8.78
CA LEU A 313 -7.32 -8.02 10.24
C LEU A 313 -8.35 -9.05 10.67
N GLU A 314 -9.50 -9.10 10.01
CA GLU A 314 -10.56 -10.10 10.23
C GLU A 314 -11.44 -10.30 8.99
N VAL A 315 -12.01 -11.49 8.87
CA VAL A 315 -12.98 -11.89 7.83
C VAL A 315 -14.21 -12.47 8.50
N ASP A 316 -15.41 -11.99 8.17
CA ASP A 316 -16.64 -12.55 8.74
C ASP A 316 -17.10 -13.81 7.98
N ILE A 317 -18.01 -14.60 8.62
CA ILE A 317 -18.52 -15.86 8.04
C ILE A 317 -19.27 -15.69 6.72
N THR A 318 -19.54 -14.47 6.27
CA THR A 318 -20.16 -14.17 4.98
C THR A 318 -19.15 -13.78 3.91
N GLY A 319 -17.89 -13.53 4.32
CA GLY A 319 -16.79 -13.15 3.46
C GLY A 319 -16.51 -11.64 3.38
N GLN A 320 -17.07 -10.81 4.27
CA GLN A 320 -16.67 -9.41 4.40
C GLN A 320 -15.29 -9.32 5.05
N VAL A 321 -14.43 -8.43 4.55
CA VAL A 321 -13.05 -8.27 4.98
C VAL A 321 -12.84 -6.89 5.58
N CYS A 322 -12.31 -6.84 6.80
CA CYS A 322 -11.74 -5.64 7.40
C CYS A 322 -10.21 -5.73 7.39
N ALA A 323 -9.55 -4.69 6.86
CA ALA A 323 -8.10 -4.56 6.83
C ALA A 323 -7.59 -3.22 7.39
N GLU A 324 -8.47 -2.25 7.64
CA GLU A 324 -8.09 -0.88 8.03
C GLU A 324 -8.27 -0.56 9.51
N SER A 325 -9.13 -1.32 10.21
CA SER A 325 -9.52 -0.97 11.59
C SER A 325 -9.66 -2.19 12.51
N VAL A 326 -9.42 -1.98 13.80
CA VAL A 326 -9.73 -2.94 14.86
C VAL A 326 -10.94 -2.40 15.63
N GLY A 327 -12.14 -2.87 15.25
CA GLY A 327 -13.38 -2.27 15.72
C GLY A 327 -13.45 -0.79 15.34
N LYS A 328 -13.63 0.09 16.31
CA LYS A 328 -13.73 1.55 16.11
C LYS A 328 -12.38 2.26 15.87
N ARG A 329 -11.27 1.57 16.04
CA ARG A 329 -9.94 2.18 15.99
C ARG A 329 -9.33 1.99 14.61
N ILE A 330 -9.18 3.09 13.86
CA ILE A 330 -8.46 3.08 12.58
C ILE A 330 -7.02 2.67 12.83
N PHE A 331 -6.54 1.70 12.08
CA PHE A 331 -5.20 1.12 12.20
C PHE A 331 -4.31 1.39 10.99
N SER A 332 -4.92 1.39 9.79
CA SER A 332 -4.24 1.64 8.53
C SER A 332 -5.15 2.40 7.55
N GLY A 333 -5.40 1.92 6.38
CA GLY A 333 -6.26 2.53 5.36
C GLY A 333 -6.67 1.51 4.31
N PHE A 334 -7.42 1.96 3.31
CA PHE A 334 -7.83 1.11 2.19
C PHE A 334 -6.64 0.63 1.36
N GLY A 335 -5.66 1.54 1.11
CA GLY A 335 -4.55 1.24 0.21
C GLY A 335 -5.04 0.77 -1.16
N GLY A 336 -4.28 -0.13 -1.77
CA GLY A 336 -4.62 -0.75 -3.06
C GLY A 336 -5.30 -2.11 -2.94
N GLN A 337 -5.68 -2.59 -1.75
CA GLN A 337 -6.23 -3.94 -1.58
C GLN A 337 -7.40 -4.21 -2.51
N LEU A 338 -8.44 -3.37 -2.48
CA LEU A 338 -9.63 -3.58 -3.32
C LEU A 338 -9.32 -3.37 -4.81
N ASP A 339 -8.41 -2.46 -5.12
CA ASP A 339 -7.96 -2.21 -6.50
C ASP A 339 -7.40 -3.49 -7.13
N PHE A 340 -6.47 -4.14 -6.45
CA PHE A 340 -5.85 -5.38 -6.91
C PHE A 340 -6.77 -6.59 -6.84
N ILE A 341 -7.62 -6.70 -5.82
CA ILE A 341 -8.63 -7.76 -5.73
C ILE A 341 -9.58 -7.69 -6.93
N ARG A 342 -10.10 -6.52 -7.27
CA ARG A 342 -10.98 -6.33 -8.43
C ARG A 342 -10.25 -6.52 -9.75
N GLY A 343 -9.05 -5.96 -9.88
CA GLY A 343 -8.23 -6.13 -11.08
C GLY A 343 -7.91 -7.59 -11.36
N ALA A 344 -7.50 -8.35 -10.33
CA ALA A 344 -7.26 -9.78 -10.46
C ALA A 344 -8.53 -10.57 -10.76
N ALA A 345 -9.68 -10.21 -10.14
CA ALA A 345 -10.95 -10.87 -10.44
C ALA A 345 -11.41 -10.68 -11.89
N MET A 346 -11.09 -9.54 -12.50
CA MET A 346 -11.38 -9.25 -13.92
C MET A 346 -10.34 -9.83 -14.89
N SER A 347 -9.15 -10.16 -14.40
CA SER A 347 -8.06 -10.73 -15.21
C SER A 347 -8.41 -12.14 -15.69
N LYS A 348 -8.08 -12.47 -16.91
CA LYS A 348 -8.24 -13.82 -17.45
C LYS A 348 -7.33 -14.79 -16.70
N GLY A 349 -7.90 -15.75 -15.97
CA GLY A 349 -7.18 -16.68 -15.10
C GLY A 349 -6.65 -16.03 -13.83
N GLY A 350 -7.20 -14.88 -13.43
CA GLY A 350 -6.75 -14.15 -12.24
C GLY A 350 -7.22 -14.78 -10.93
N VAL A 351 -6.44 -14.58 -9.87
CA VAL A 351 -6.62 -15.20 -8.55
C VAL A 351 -6.50 -14.12 -7.45
N PRO A 352 -7.63 -13.52 -7.02
CA PRO A 352 -7.63 -12.58 -5.90
C PRO A 352 -7.67 -13.33 -4.57
N ILE A 353 -6.69 -13.07 -3.69
CA ILE A 353 -6.44 -13.79 -2.45
C ILE A 353 -6.43 -12.83 -1.26
N ILE A 354 -7.15 -13.19 -0.21
CA ILE A 354 -7.00 -12.64 1.15
C ILE A 354 -6.31 -13.70 2.00
N ALA A 355 -5.10 -13.43 2.46
CA ALA A 355 -4.28 -14.35 3.26
C ALA A 355 -4.05 -13.78 4.66
N LEU A 356 -4.36 -14.57 5.69
CA LEU A 356 -4.21 -14.13 7.09
C LEU A 356 -4.00 -15.34 8.01
N PRO A 357 -3.27 -15.19 9.14
CA PRO A 357 -3.31 -16.19 10.20
C PRO A 357 -4.76 -16.34 10.72
N SER A 358 -5.17 -17.55 11.05
CA SER A 358 -6.53 -17.80 11.57
C SER A 358 -6.80 -17.14 12.91
N THR A 359 -5.73 -16.82 13.67
CA THR A 359 -5.81 -16.20 15.00
C THR A 359 -4.84 -15.02 15.15
N ALA A 360 -5.08 -14.22 16.19
CA ALA A 360 -4.21 -13.16 16.68
C ALA A 360 -4.02 -13.31 18.20
N ALA A 361 -3.19 -12.46 18.79
CA ALA A 361 -2.94 -12.40 20.23
C ALA A 361 -2.63 -13.80 20.81
N ASP A 362 -1.57 -14.41 20.30
CA ASP A 362 -1.09 -15.74 20.72
C ASP A 362 -2.17 -16.84 20.72
N GLY A 363 -3.02 -16.82 19.69
CA GLY A 363 -4.07 -17.83 19.48
C GLY A 363 -5.40 -17.55 20.22
N THR A 364 -5.48 -16.49 21.02
CA THR A 364 -6.66 -16.21 21.85
C THR A 364 -7.80 -15.51 21.12
N VAL A 365 -7.55 -14.94 19.94
CA VAL A 365 -8.53 -14.18 19.16
C VAL A 365 -8.63 -14.74 17.75
N SER A 366 -9.83 -15.18 17.34
CA SER A 366 -10.07 -15.59 15.95
C SER A 366 -10.07 -14.40 15.00
N ARG A 367 -9.50 -14.59 13.81
CA ARG A 367 -9.59 -13.64 12.69
C ARG A 367 -10.65 -14.03 11.66
N ILE A 368 -11.14 -15.28 11.73
CA ILE A 368 -12.39 -15.66 11.06
C ILE A 368 -13.49 -15.49 12.11
N VAL A 369 -14.37 -14.50 11.91
CA VAL A 369 -15.30 -14.03 12.94
C VAL A 369 -16.77 -14.22 12.51
N PRO A 370 -17.71 -14.35 13.46
CA PRO A 370 -19.15 -14.43 13.12
C PRO A 370 -19.63 -13.19 12.36
N MET A 371 -19.19 -12.02 12.81
CA MET A 371 -19.49 -10.70 12.26
C MET A 371 -18.29 -9.81 12.52
N LEU A 372 -17.97 -8.90 11.60
CA LEU A 372 -16.94 -7.89 11.83
C LEU A 372 -17.24 -7.12 13.11
N ARG A 373 -16.21 -6.76 13.86
CA ARG A 373 -16.36 -6.02 15.12
C ARG A 373 -17.16 -4.73 14.91
N PRO A 374 -18.01 -4.33 15.86
CA PRO A 374 -18.76 -3.10 15.75
C PRO A 374 -17.87 -1.88 15.49
N GLY A 375 -18.14 -1.16 14.41
CA GLY A 375 -17.35 -0.01 13.94
C GLY A 375 -16.18 -0.35 13.01
N ALA A 376 -15.95 -1.62 12.72
CA ALA A 376 -14.95 -2.02 11.72
C ALA A 376 -15.41 -1.68 10.30
N GLY A 377 -14.49 -1.14 9.48
CA GLY A 377 -14.74 -0.85 8.07
C GLY A 377 -14.71 -2.11 7.21
N VAL A 378 -15.51 -2.14 6.14
CA VAL A 378 -15.47 -3.19 5.12
C VAL A 378 -14.58 -2.72 3.98
N VAL A 379 -13.31 -3.14 3.99
CA VAL A 379 -12.34 -2.77 2.93
C VAL A 379 -12.62 -3.56 1.65
N THR A 380 -12.90 -4.86 1.77
CA THR A 380 -13.28 -5.69 0.62
C THR A 380 -14.65 -6.32 0.89
N THR A 381 -15.60 -6.05 -0.02
CA THR A 381 -16.97 -6.55 0.17
C THR A 381 -17.03 -8.06 -0.06
N ARG A 382 -18.06 -8.72 0.49
CA ARG A 382 -18.26 -10.15 0.27
C ARG A 382 -18.46 -10.54 -1.19
N ALA A 383 -18.82 -9.59 -2.05
CA ALA A 383 -18.98 -9.82 -3.48
C ALA A 383 -17.63 -9.88 -4.22
N ASP A 384 -16.61 -9.20 -3.69
CA ASP A 384 -15.28 -9.09 -4.31
C ASP A 384 -14.31 -10.20 -3.84
N VAL A 385 -14.59 -10.89 -2.70
CA VAL A 385 -13.70 -11.90 -2.13
C VAL A 385 -13.88 -13.25 -2.82
N HIS A 386 -12.77 -13.77 -3.43
CA HIS A 386 -12.78 -15.08 -4.08
C HIS A 386 -12.09 -16.16 -3.24
N TYR A 387 -10.91 -15.89 -2.70
CA TYR A 387 -10.15 -16.83 -1.88
C TYR A 387 -9.80 -16.23 -0.53
N VAL A 388 -9.95 -17.01 0.52
CA VAL A 388 -9.43 -16.74 1.87
C VAL A 388 -8.50 -17.88 2.25
N VAL A 389 -7.24 -17.56 2.58
CA VAL A 389 -6.20 -18.54 2.90
C VAL A 389 -5.70 -18.35 4.31
N THR A 390 -5.69 -19.41 5.09
CA THR A 390 -5.08 -19.48 6.41
C THR A 390 -4.10 -20.65 6.49
N GLU A 391 -3.43 -20.84 7.61
CA GLU A 391 -2.60 -22.01 7.87
C GLU A 391 -3.40 -23.33 7.89
N TYR A 392 -4.74 -23.29 7.97
CA TYR A 392 -5.60 -24.47 7.95
C TYR A 392 -6.10 -24.86 6.57
N GLY A 393 -6.09 -23.96 5.58
CA GLY A 393 -6.56 -24.31 4.25
C GLY A 393 -6.85 -23.11 3.36
N ILE A 394 -7.55 -23.41 2.27
CA ILE A 394 -8.01 -22.47 1.24
C ILE A 394 -9.53 -22.53 1.18
N ALA A 395 -10.20 -21.43 1.52
CA ALA A 395 -11.64 -21.24 1.32
C ALA A 395 -11.87 -20.53 -0.03
N GLN A 396 -12.59 -21.18 -0.93
CA GLN A 396 -12.97 -20.61 -2.22
C GLN A 396 -14.42 -20.11 -2.12
N LEU A 397 -14.64 -18.79 -2.24
CA LEU A 397 -15.93 -18.16 -1.98
C LEU A 397 -16.68 -17.73 -3.26
N TYR A 398 -16.01 -17.62 -4.38
CA TYR A 398 -16.61 -17.18 -5.62
C TYR A 398 -17.66 -18.17 -6.13
N GLY A 399 -18.84 -17.66 -6.50
CA GLY A 399 -19.95 -18.47 -6.97
C GLY A 399 -20.70 -19.24 -5.86
N LYS A 400 -20.35 -19.04 -4.57
CA LYS A 400 -20.94 -19.76 -3.44
C LYS A 400 -22.00 -18.94 -2.71
N THR A 401 -23.07 -19.61 -2.30
CA THR A 401 -24.12 -19.08 -1.42
C THR A 401 -23.56 -18.77 -0.03
N LEU A 402 -24.23 -17.93 0.77
CA LEU A 402 -23.79 -17.67 2.16
C LEU A 402 -23.65 -18.96 2.98
N ARG A 403 -24.54 -19.93 2.79
CA ARG A 403 -24.45 -21.24 3.45
C ARG A 403 -23.16 -21.99 3.11
N GLN A 404 -22.81 -22.03 1.84
CA GLN A 404 -21.57 -22.66 1.40
C GLN A 404 -20.33 -21.89 1.89
N ARG A 405 -20.38 -20.53 1.86
CA ARG A 405 -19.28 -19.67 2.35
C ARG A 405 -19.00 -19.90 3.84
N VAL A 406 -20.04 -20.02 4.65
CA VAL A 406 -19.88 -20.31 6.09
C VAL A 406 -19.11 -21.61 6.29
N ARG A 407 -19.44 -22.68 5.56
CA ARG A 407 -18.73 -23.97 5.65
C ARG A 407 -17.25 -23.81 5.26
N GLU A 408 -16.97 -23.21 4.11
CA GLU A 408 -15.61 -22.95 3.64
C GLU A 408 -14.77 -22.14 4.66
N LEU A 409 -15.36 -21.09 5.22
CA LEU A 409 -14.66 -20.22 6.18
C LEU A 409 -14.47 -20.89 7.54
N MET A 410 -15.41 -21.75 7.96
CA MET A 410 -15.24 -22.59 9.15
C MET A 410 -14.09 -23.58 8.98
N ASP A 411 -13.93 -24.18 7.80
CA ASP A 411 -12.87 -25.16 7.53
C ASP A 411 -11.47 -24.54 7.62
N VAL A 412 -11.33 -23.25 7.29
CA VAL A 412 -10.06 -22.50 7.39
C VAL A 412 -9.90 -21.73 8.70
N ALA A 413 -10.91 -21.72 9.57
CA ALA A 413 -10.82 -21.15 10.92
C ALA A 413 -10.03 -22.06 11.86
N HIS A 414 -9.45 -21.46 12.91
CA HIS A 414 -8.81 -22.24 13.96
C HIS A 414 -9.83 -23.20 14.62
N PRO A 415 -9.50 -24.48 14.86
CA PRO A 415 -10.44 -25.49 15.37
C PRO A 415 -11.23 -25.06 16.61
N ASP A 416 -10.59 -24.40 17.56
CA ASP A 416 -11.20 -23.97 18.83
C ASP A 416 -12.37 -22.99 18.66
N PHE A 417 -12.42 -22.29 17.52
CA PHE A 417 -13.47 -21.29 17.26
C PHE A 417 -14.58 -21.79 16.34
N ARG A 418 -14.44 -22.96 15.68
CA ARG A 418 -15.40 -23.47 14.69
C ARG A 418 -16.79 -23.68 15.26
N ALA A 419 -16.90 -24.26 16.48
CA ALA A 419 -18.19 -24.49 17.13
C ALA A 419 -18.92 -23.16 17.44
N ALA A 420 -18.20 -22.09 17.76
CA ALA A 420 -18.80 -20.77 17.99
C ALA A 420 -19.30 -20.16 16.68
N LEU A 421 -18.52 -20.29 15.59
CA LEU A 421 -18.91 -19.82 14.26
C LEU A 421 -20.15 -20.55 13.74
N GLU A 422 -20.25 -21.88 13.94
CA GLU A 422 -21.37 -22.69 13.55
C GLU A 422 -22.65 -22.27 14.30
N ARG A 423 -22.56 -22.09 15.62
CA ARG A 423 -23.67 -21.62 16.45
C ARG A 423 -24.22 -20.29 15.97
N GLU A 424 -23.35 -19.32 15.75
CA GLU A 424 -23.73 -18.00 15.23
C GLU A 424 -24.41 -18.09 13.85
N ALA A 425 -23.88 -18.95 12.96
CA ALA A 425 -24.48 -19.17 11.65
C ALA A 425 -25.90 -19.74 11.73
N TRP A 426 -26.16 -20.59 12.72
CA TRP A 426 -27.53 -21.10 13.01
C TRP A 426 -28.43 -20.01 13.58
N GLU A 427 -27.98 -19.25 14.55
CA GLU A 427 -28.74 -18.14 15.14
C GLU A 427 -29.13 -17.11 14.07
N ARG A 428 -28.25 -16.84 13.14
CA ARG A 428 -28.51 -15.98 11.97
C ARG A 428 -29.31 -16.64 10.85
N LYS A 429 -29.74 -17.89 11.02
CA LYS A 429 -30.48 -18.68 10.03
C LYS A 429 -29.77 -18.83 8.67
N ILE A 430 -28.45 -18.74 8.64
CA ILE A 430 -27.65 -18.99 7.44
C ILE A 430 -27.50 -20.51 7.25
N LEU A 431 -27.26 -21.26 8.35
CA LEU A 431 -27.28 -22.71 8.34
C LEU A 431 -28.62 -23.22 8.85
N PRO A 432 -29.15 -24.34 8.32
CA PRO A 432 -30.34 -24.98 8.87
C PRO A 432 -30.01 -25.60 10.22
N HIS A 433 -30.99 -25.65 11.16
CA HIS A 433 -30.85 -26.42 12.38
C HIS A 433 -30.65 -27.89 12.06
N ALA A 434 -29.81 -28.59 12.82
CA ALA A 434 -29.48 -30.00 12.64
C ALA A 434 -30.71 -30.96 12.81
N PHE A 435 -31.88 -30.45 13.20
CA PHE A 435 -33.13 -31.18 13.45
C PHE A 435 -34.22 -30.96 12.39
N SER A 436 -33.90 -30.59 11.18
CA SER A 436 -34.86 -30.64 10.07
C SER A 436 -34.58 -31.88 9.20
N PRO A 437 -35.16 -33.05 9.47
CA PRO A 437 -35.08 -34.16 8.53
C PRO A 437 -35.91 -33.80 7.30
N GLY A 438 -35.27 -33.52 6.16
CA GLY A 438 -35.99 -33.44 4.91
C GLY A 438 -35.63 -32.34 3.90
N MET A 439 -34.53 -31.60 4.02
CA MET A 439 -34.01 -30.83 2.89
C MET A 439 -32.63 -31.34 2.52
N GLY A 440 -32.61 -32.35 1.64
CA GLY A 440 -31.42 -32.77 0.96
C GLY A 440 -30.82 -31.62 0.15
N ASP A 441 -29.51 -31.57 0.12
CA ASP A 441 -28.74 -30.63 -0.71
C ASP A 441 -29.17 -30.78 -2.19
N ALA A 442 -29.83 -29.76 -2.73
CA ALA A 442 -30.06 -29.58 -4.15
C ALA A 442 -29.13 -28.46 -4.64
#